data_90ffbd159000266de1900c920872b464
#
_entry.id   90ffbd159000266de1900c920872b464
#
_cell.length_a   1.000
_cell.length_b   1.000
_cell.length_c   1.000
_cell.angle_alpha   90.00
_cell.angle_beta   90.00
_cell.angle_gamma   90.00
#
_symmetry.space_group_name_H-M   'P 1'
#
loop_
_entity.id
_entity.type
_entity.pdbx_description
1 polymer ?
#
loop_
_entity_poly.entity_id
_entity_poly.type
_entity_poly.pdbx_seq_one_letter_code
_entity_poly.pdbx_strand_id
1 'polypeptide(L)'
;MRLSSHYAFAVTLCTLAGQGANGAITLDLNDDNSIKSAASTIAFDMMSEYTGNRTGDTPGNLPDPYYWWECGAMLVYLSTCRSQTVADNDRFGTMINYWYYTGDTSYNDVTMQAMVHQIGADQDYMPENQTKTLGNDDQAFWGMAALTAAETNFAAPPVGIPGWLSLAQGVFNEQTRRWDNLTCGGGLRWQKFFSNVGYNYKNTISNGAFFNIAARLALYTGNQTYADWAIKSYDWVEATGMISGDYRVSDGGHIEDNCTKQDTTRWTYNAGVFMMGAAAMYNFVSLLIFNCGQR
;
A
#
# COMPACT_ATOMS: atom_id res chain seq x y z
N MET A 1 6.04 -40.60 -25.80
CA MET A 1 4.64 -40.16 -25.75
C MET A 1 4.63 -38.74 -25.18
N ARG A 2 4.48 -37.72 -26.06
CA ARG A 2 4.53 -36.30 -25.69
C ARG A 2 3.09 -35.86 -25.35
N LEU A 3 2.88 -35.29 -24.19
CA LEU A 3 1.68 -34.53 -23.85
C LEU A 3 2.07 -33.07 -23.61
N SER A 4 1.81 -32.29 -24.63
CA SER A 4 1.81 -30.81 -24.53
C SER A 4 0.45 -30.36 -23.99
N SER A 5 0.43 -29.77 -22.83
CA SER A 5 -0.76 -29.09 -22.29
C SER A 5 -0.56 -27.59 -22.40
N HIS A 6 -1.25 -26.97 -23.33
CA HIS A 6 -1.34 -25.52 -23.49
C HIS A 6 -2.46 -25.03 -22.56
N TYR A 7 -2.14 -24.32 -21.49
CA TYR A 7 -3.12 -23.54 -20.76
C TYR A 7 -3.18 -22.14 -21.36
N ALA A 8 -4.23 -21.89 -22.12
CA ALA A 8 -4.60 -20.54 -22.53
C ALA A 8 -5.35 -19.88 -21.36
N PHE A 9 -4.74 -18.89 -20.71
CA PHE A 9 -5.45 -18.00 -19.79
C PHE A 9 -6.20 -16.96 -20.59
N ALA A 10 -7.53 -17.04 -20.59
CA ALA A 10 -8.39 -15.98 -21.10
C ALA A 10 -8.45 -14.85 -20.06
N VAL A 11 -7.83 -13.70 -20.37
CA VAL A 11 -8.00 -12.45 -19.61
C VAL A 11 -9.34 -11.86 -20.05
N THR A 12 -10.35 -11.94 -19.19
CA THR A 12 -11.63 -11.25 -19.41
C THR A 12 -11.45 -9.78 -19.02
N LEU A 13 -11.36 -8.91 -20.01
CA LEU A 13 -11.38 -7.46 -19.83
C LEU A 13 -12.81 -7.06 -19.45
N CYS A 14 -13.05 -6.57 -18.22
CA CYS A 14 -14.27 -5.88 -17.87
C CYS A 14 -14.27 -4.50 -18.53
N THR A 15 -15.06 -4.33 -19.59
CA THR A 15 -15.34 -3.03 -20.19
C THR A 15 -16.36 -2.30 -19.32
N LEU A 16 -15.94 -1.30 -18.57
CA LEU A 16 -16.82 -0.28 -18.01
C LEU A 16 -17.16 0.70 -19.13
N ALA A 17 -18.40 0.67 -19.60
CA ALA A 17 -18.91 1.63 -20.55
C ALA A 17 -19.21 2.97 -19.87
N GLY A 18 -18.20 3.86 -19.79
CA GLY A 18 -18.37 5.29 -19.56
C GLY A 18 -18.25 6.03 -20.90
N GLN A 19 -19.10 6.99 -21.15
CA GLN A 19 -19.12 7.77 -22.41
C GLN A 19 -17.79 8.51 -22.58
N GLY A 20 -17.01 8.12 -23.58
CA GLY A 20 -15.74 8.76 -23.91
C GLY A 20 -14.54 7.81 -24.07
N ALA A 21 -14.73 6.50 -24.02
CA ALA A 21 -13.63 5.55 -24.19
C ALA A 21 -13.10 5.56 -25.63
N ASN A 22 -12.02 6.28 -25.86
CA ASN A 22 -11.15 6.07 -27.01
C ASN A 22 -10.46 4.72 -26.78
N GLY A 23 -10.75 3.78 -27.67
CA GLY A 23 -10.18 2.45 -27.91
C GLY A 23 -9.47 1.70 -26.74
N ALA A 24 -9.61 0.40 -26.72
CA ALA A 24 -8.88 -0.46 -25.76
C ALA A 24 -7.37 -0.18 -25.83
N ILE A 25 -6.71 -0.11 -24.65
CA ILE A 25 -5.25 0.01 -24.56
C ILE A 25 -4.63 -1.21 -25.23
N THR A 26 -3.81 -0.99 -26.26
CA THR A 26 -3.04 -2.07 -26.89
C THR A 26 -1.77 -2.27 -26.06
N LEU A 27 -1.57 -3.49 -25.56
CA LEU A 27 -0.44 -3.82 -24.70
C LEU A 27 0.33 -5.03 -25.25
N ASP A 28 1.59 -4.81 -25.63
CA ASP A 28 2.57 -5.88 -25.86
C ASP A 28 3.50 -5.95 -24.65
N LEU A 29 3.44 -7.05 -23.90
CA LEU A 29 4.25 -7.28 -22.70
C LEU A 29 5.74 -7.51 -22.98
N ASN A 30 6.13 -7.68 -24.24
CA ASN A 30 7.52 -7.87 -24.66
C ASN A 30 8.14 -6.59 -25.24
N ASP A 31 7.37 -5.51 -25.34
CA ASP A 31 7.85 -4.20 -25.81
C ASP A 31 7.72 -3.17 -24.68
N ASP A 32 8.88 -2.70 -24.18
CA ASP A 32 8.96 -1.69 -23.12
C ASP A 32 8.24 -0.39 -23.52
N ASN A 33 8.28 0.01 -24.78
CA ASN A 33 7.59 1.21 -25.26
C ASN A 33 6.07 1.03 -25.22
N SER A 34 5.57 -0.16 -25.57
CA SER A 34 4.15 -0.49 -25.46
C SER A 34 3.70 -0.44 -23.98
N ILE A 35 4.49 -1.00 -23.07
CA ILE A 35 4.22 -0.95 -21.62
C ILE A 35 4.19 0.48 -21.11
N LYS A 36 5.20 1.30 -21.44
CA LYS A 36 5.28 2.71 -21.02
C LYS A 36 4.15 3.54 -21.60
N SER A 37 3.77 3.30 -22.86
CA SER A 37 2.64 3.99 -23.51
C SER A 37 1.31 3.65 -22.82
N ALA A 38 1.09 2.38 -22.49
CA ALA A 38 -0.10 1.94 -21.76
C ALA A 38 -0.13 2.58 -20.34
N ALA A 39 1.00 2.60 -19.65
CA ALA A 39 1.13 3.24 -18.33
C ALA A 39 0.87 4.75 -18.40
N SER A 40 1.35 5.44 -19.46
CA SER A 40 1.11 6.87 -19.67
C SER A 40 -0.38 7.17 -19.91
N THR A 41 -1.07 6.33 -20.66
CA THR A 41 -2.51 6.47 -20.88
C THR A 41 -3.28 6.32 -19.57
N ILE A 42 -2.96 5.30 -18.77
CA ILE A 42 -3.59 5.07 -17.47
C ILE A 42 -3.30 6.24 -16.50
N ALA A 43 -2.05 6.71 -16.45
CA ALA A 43 -1.66 7.84 -15.62
C ALA A 43 -2.41 9.13 -16.01
N PHE A 44 -2.55 9.39 -17.30
CA PHE A 44 -3.32 10.52 -17.82
C PHE A 44 -4.80 10.42 -17.41
N ASP A 45 -5.43 9.26 -17.62
CA ASP A 45 -6.85 9.06 -17.29
C ASP A 45 -7.08 9.25 -15.79
N MET A 46 -6.23 8.64 -14.94
CA MET A 46 -6.29 8.83 -13.48
C MET A 46 -6.13 10.29 -13.07
N MET A 47 -5.15 10.99 -13.62
CA MET A 47 -4.86 12.38 -13.26
C MET A 47 -5.87 13.36 -13.86
N SER A 48 -6.62 12.99 -14.89
CA SER A 48 -7.72 13.79 -15.43
C SER A 48 -8.87 13.94 -14.45
N GLU A 49 -9.09 12.94 -13.60
CA GLU A 49 -10.10 12.96 -12.52
C GLU A 49 -9.63 13.72 -11.28
N TYR A 50 -8.32 13.93 -11.11
CA TYR A 50 -7.78 14.62 -9.94
C TYR A 50 -8.03 16.13 -10.00
N THR A 51 -8.67 16.67 -8.98
CA THR A 51 -9.00 18.10 -8.89
C THR A 51 -8.23 18.84 -7.80
N GLY A 52 -7.55 18.13 -6.90
CA GLY A 52 -6.87 18.73 -5.75
C GLY A 52 -5.78 19.78 -6.07
N ASN A 53 -5.37 19.89 -7.33
CA ASN A 53 -4.47 20.94 -7.82
C ASN A 53 -5.21 22.16 -8.40
N ARG A 54 -6.54 22.19 -8.37
CA ARG A 54 -7.35 23.30 -8.88
C ARG A 54 -7.60 24.34 -7.78
N THR A 55 -7.82 25.58 -8.18
CA THR A 55 -8.12 26.66 -7.24
C THR A 55 -9.43 26.38 -6.48
N GLY A 56 -9.37 26.34 -5.16
CA GLY A 56 -10.51 26.08 -4.28
C GLY A 56 -10.62 24.62 -3.82
N ASP A 57 -9.92 23.70 -4.46
CA ASP A 57 -9.87 22.29 -4.05
C ASP A 57 -8.69 22.02 -3.08
N THR A 58 -8.78 20.92 -2.36
CA THR A 58 -7.77 20.52 -1.37
C THR A 58 -6.77 19.56 -1.98
N PRO A 59 -5.45 19.85 -1.96
CA PRO A 59 -4.45 18.92 -2.44
C PRO A 59 -4.51 17.58 -1.70
N GLY A 60 -4.53 16.48 -2.46
CA GLY A 60 -4.66 15.14 -1.92
C GLY A 60 -6.11 14.68 -1.69
N ASN A 61 -7.10 15.44 -2.18
CA ASN A 61 -8.47 14.97 -2.25
C ASN A 61 -8.87 14.68 -3.71
N LEU A 62 -9.73 13.67 -3.87
CA LEU A 62 -10.40 13.37 -5.14
C LEU A 62 -11.81 13.98 -5.15
N PRO A 63 -12.47 14.11 -6.30
CA PRO A 63 -13.89 14.49 -6.34
C PRO A 63 -14.79 13.47 -5.65
N ASP A 64 -15.85 13.95 -4.99
CA ASP A 64 -16.88 13.07 -4.43
C ASP A 64 -17.64 12.26 -5.50
N PRO A 65 -18.04 11.01 -5.19
CA PRO A 65 -17.84 10.27 -3.94
C PRO A 65 -16.48 9.55 -3.90
N TYR A 66 -15.71 9.78 -2.85
CA TYR A 66 -14.41 9.10 -2.68
C TYR A 66 -14.13 8.86 -1.18
N TYR A 67 -13.17 7.95 -0.92
CA TYR A 67 -12.57 7.79 0.41
C TYR A 67 -11.17 8.38 0.42
N TRP A 68 -10.78 9.04 1.49
CA TRP A 68 -9.52 9.76 1.59
C TRP A 68 -8.27 8.90 1.30
N TRP A 69 -8.29 7.63 1.69
CA TRP A 69 -7.21 6.67 1.41
C TRP A 69 -7.01 6.40 -0.09
N GLU A 70 -8.06 6.57 -0.89
CA GLU A 70 -8.00 6.31 -2.35
C GLU A 70 -7.03 7.26 -3.05
N CYS A 71 -6.94 8.51 -2.60
CA CYS A 71 -5.91 9.41 -3.13
C CYS A 71 -4.51 8.97 -2.65
N GLY A 72 -4.35 8.55 -1.40
CA GLY A 72 -3.13 7.90 -0.94
C GLY A 72 -2.76 6.70 -1.80
N ALA A 73 -3.72 5.84 -2.14
CA ALA A 73 -3.54 4.70 -3.03
C ALA A 73 -3.24 5.13 -4.48
N MET A 74 -3.94 6.11 -5.03
CA MET A 74 -3.66 6.66 -6.37
C MET A 74 -2.22 7.15 -6.46
N LEU A 75 -1.71 7.72 -5.39
CA LEU A 75 -0.30 8.07 -5.28
C LEU A 75 0.58 6.83 -4.99
N VAL A 76 -0.03 5.66 -4.63
CA VAL A 76 0.63 4.45 -4.12
C VAL A 76 0.34 3.14 -4.87
N TYR A 77 -0.79 2.98 -5.60
CA TYR A 77 -1.27 1.65 -5.97
C TYR A 77 -1.25 1.32 -7.47
N LEU A 78 -0.51 0.29 -7.86
CA LEU A 78 -0.84 -0.82 -8.75
C LEU A 78 0.33 -1.81 -8.82
N SER A 79 0.08 -3.04 -8.33
CA SER A 79 0.95 -4.18 -8.60
C SER A 79 0.40 -4.94 -9.80
N THR A 80 1.19 -5.11 -10.84
CA THR A 80 0.99 -6.20 -11.79
C THR A 80 2.17 -7.15 -11.69
N CYS A 81 1.83 -8.39 -11.40
CA CYS A 81 2.76 -9.52 -11.43
C CYS A 81 3.58 -9.53 -12.72
N ARG A 82 4.90 -9.43 -12.60
CA ARG A 82 5.79 -10.03 -13.57
C ARG A 82 6.90 -10.80 -12.87
N SER A 83 6.92 -12.09 -13.18
CA SER A 83 7.96 -13.06 -12.82
C SER A 83 9.28 -12.74 -13.50
N GLN A 84 10.36 -12.92 -12.72
CA GLN A 84 11.72 -13.23 -13.15
C GLN A 84 12.64 -12.06 -13.52
N THR A 85 13.34 -11.53 -12.57
CA THR A 85 14.78 -11.68 -12.32
C THR A 85 15.13 -11.01 -10.99
N VAL A 86 16.12 -11.52 -10.27
CA VAL A 86 16.45 -11.33 -8.85
C VAL A 86 16.98 -9.91 -8.51
N ALA A 87 16.57 -8.85 -9.19
CA ALA A 87 17.08 -7.50 -8.94
C ALA A 87 16.02 -6.38 -8.86
N ASP A 88 14.76 -6.63 -9.23
CA ASP A 88 13.73 -5.59 -9.19
C ASP A 88 12.80 -5.80 -8.02
N ASN A 89 13.01 -5.00 -6.96
CA ASN A 89 12.09 -4.86 -5.84
C ASN A 89 10.74 -4.38 -6.38
N ASP A 90 9.71 -5.23 -6.34
CA ASP A 90 8.33 -4.87 -6.63
C ASP A 90 7.88 -3.77 -5.64
N ARG A 91 7.77 -2.53 -6.14
CA ARG A 91 7.50 -1.33 -5.33
C ARG A 91 6.10 -0.83 -5.60
N PHE A 92 5.38 -0.51 -4.53
CA PHE A 92 4.04 0.08 -4.58
C PHE A 92 4.10 1.61 -4.68
N GLY A 93 3.22 2.18 -5.50
CA GLY A 93 3.03 3.61 -5.69
C GLY A 93 2.67 3.93 -7.12
N THR A 94 1.40 4.29 -7.42
CA THR A 94 1.01 4.45 -8.82
C THR A 94 1.74 5.60 -9.49
N MET A 95 1.62 6.84 -8.99
CA MET A 95 2.24 7.99 -9.65
C MET A 95 3.74 8.08 -9.41
N ILE A 96 4.21 7.69 -8.22
CA ILE A 96 5.65 7.62 -7.91
C ILE A 96 6.28 6.47 -8.70
N ASN A 97 5.64 5.30 -8.77
CA ASN A 97 6.13 4.18 -9.59
C ASN A 97 6.03 4.48 -11.08
N TYR A 98 4.96 5.17 -11.53
CA TYR A 98 4.87 5.63 -12.90
C TYR A 98 6.09 6.47 -13.28
N TRP A 99 6.40 7.50 -12.48
CA TRP A 99 7.62 8.27 -12.68
C TRP A 99 8.88 7.40 -12.63
N TYR A 100 9.00 6.54 -11.63
CA TYR A 100 10.20 5.72 -11.43
C TYR A 100 10.50 4.79 -12.60
N TYR A 101 9.47 4.13 -13.15
CA TYR A 101 9.64 3.17 -14.24
C TYR A 101 9.61 3.80 -15.65
N THR A 102 8.92 4.92 -15.82
CA THR A 102 8.81 5.57 -17.14
C THR A 102 9.82 6.70 -17.34
N GLY A 103 10.24 7.34 -16.26
CA GLY A 103 11.03 8.58 -16.28
C GLY A 103 10.19 9.84 -16.54
N ASP A 104 8.85 9.71 -16.69
CA ASP A 104 7.97 10.85 -16.93
C ASP A 104 7.70 11.62 -15.63
N THR A 105 8.12 12.89 -15.62
CA THR A 105 8.00 13.80 -14.46
C THR A 105 6.75 14.66 -14.46
N SER A 106 5.85 14.49 -15.44
CA SER A 106 4.70 15.39 -15.68
C SER A 106 3.80 15.56 -14.45
N TYR A 107 3.74 14.57 -13.58
CA TYR A 107 2.87 14.57 -12.40
C TYR A 107 3.62 14.70 -11.07
N ASN A 108 4.95 14.86 -11.08
CA ASN A 108 5.75 14.86 -9.84
C ASN A 108 5.39 16.03 -8.92
N ASP A 109 5.19 17.23 -9.45
CA ASP A 109 4.88 18.41 -8.65
C ASP A 109 3.51 18.28 -7.97
N VAL A 110 2.50 17.81 -8.68
CA VAL A 110 1.16 17.62 -8.13
C VAL A 110 1.13 16.47 -7.13
N THR A 111 1.88 15.41 -7.36
CA THR A 111 2.07 14.29 -6.41
C THR A 111 2.74 14.78 -5.13
N MET A 112 3.82 15.54 -5.25
CA MET A 112 4.52 16.18 -4.13
C MET A 112 3.58 17.07 -3.33
N GLN A 113 2.83 17.96 -4.00
CA GLN A 113 1.88 18.86 -3.36
C GLN A 113 0.83 18.11 -2.55
N ALA A 114 0.24 17.07 -3.13
CA ALA A 114 -0.76 16.24 -2.47
C ALA A 114 -0.20 15.55 -1.22
N MET A 115 0.94 14.87 -1.36
CA MET A 115 1.57 14.14 -0.26
C MET A 115 1.99 15.07 0.89
N VAL A 116 2.51 16.26 0.58
CA VAL A 116 2.92 17.24 1.60
C VAL A 116 1.71 17.85 2.30
N HIS A 117 0.62 18.13 1.57
CA HIS A 117 -0.57 18.72 2.16
C HIS A 117 -1.26 17.80 3.18
N GLN A 118 -1.22 16.49 2.95
CA GLN A 118 -1.92 15.49 3.77
C GLN A 118 -1.12 14.98 4.98
N ILE A 119 0.08 15.52 5.24
CA ILE A 119 0.96 15.06 6.34
C ILE A 119 0.29 15.17 7.72
N GLY A 120 -0.50 16.25 7.97
CA GLY A 120 -1.05 16.54 9.29
C GLY A 120 -0.05 17.23 10.23
N ALA A 121 -0.55 17.71 11.37
CA ALA A 121 0.24 18.50 12.32
C ALA A 121 1.35 17.67 13.01
N ASP A 122 1.09 16.40 13.29
CA ASP A 122 2.02 15.49 13.96
C ASP A 122 2.94 14.74 12.96
N GLN A 123 2.87 15.09 11.67
CA GLN A 123 3.73 14.57 10.61
C GLN A 123 3.63 13.05 10.42
N ASP A 124 2.42 12.53 10.56
CA ASP A 124 2.10 11.11 10.58
C ASP A 124 0.94 10.72 9.67
N TYR A 125 0.55 11.59 8.74
CA TYR A 125 -0.62 11.42 7.89
C TYR A 125 -1.93 11.26 8.68
N MET A 126 -2.14 12.17 9.62
CA MET A 126 -3.41 12.36 10.32
C MET A 126 -3.89 13.80 10.23
N PRO A 127 -4.27 14.30 9.03
CA PRO A 127 -4.74 15.66 8.89
C PRO A 127 -6.05 15.87 9.67
N GLU A 128 -6.18 17.00 10.33
CA GLU A 128 -7.27 17.27 11.28
C GLU A 128 -8.67 17.14 10.65
N ASN A 129 -8.80 17.53 9.38
CA ASN A 129 -10.06 17.44 8.65
C ASN A 129 -10.51 16.01 8.32
N GLN A 130 -9.61 15.01 8.39
CA GLN A 130 -9.89 13.59 8.14
C GLN A 130 -9.96 12.75 9.42
N THR A 131 -9.47 13.27 10.54
CA THR A 131 -9.25 12.53 11.79
C THR A 131 -10.49 11.79 12.31
N LYS A 132 -11.70 12.34 12.10
CA LYS A 132 -12.94 11.75 12.63
C LYS A 132 -13.40 10.48 11.94
N THR A 133 -13.01 10.26 10.70
CA THR A 133 -13.43 9.12 9.88
C THR A 133 -12.28 8.17 9.52
N LEU A 134 -11.07 8.54 9.88
CA LEU A 134 -9.84 7.91 9.45
C LEU A 134 -9.56 6.62 10.22
N GLY A 135 -9.41 5.51 9.47
CA GLY A 135 -8.96 4.22 9.96
C GLY A 135 -7.44 4.09 10.03
N ASN A 136 -6.97 3.00 10.62
CA ASN A 136 -5.55 2.65 10.60
C ASN A 136 -5.04 2.30 9.20
N ASP A 137 -5.89 1.67 8.38
CA ASP A 137 -5.66 1.40 6.97
C ASP A 137 -5.53 2.68 6.15
N ASP A 138 -6.47 3.63 6.30
CA ASP A 138 -6.43 4.92 5.60
C ASP A 138 -5.08 5.63 5.80
N GLN A 139 -4.63 5.75 7.06
CA GLN A 139 -3.33 6.32 7.38
C GLN A 139 -2.16 5.52 6.78
N ALA A 140 -2.27 4.18 6.81
CA ALA A 140 -1.20 3.32 6.32
C ALA A 140 -1.00 3.45 4.80
N PHE A 141 -2.04 3.69 4.01
CA PHE A 141 -1.88 3.94 2.58
C PHE A 141 -0.98 5.15 2.31
N TRP A 142 -1.17 6.24 3.03
CA TRP A 142 -0.29 7.41 2.92
C TRP A 142 1.12 7.14 3.44
N GLY A 143 1.24 6.35 4.51
CA GLY A 143 2.53 5.90 5.02
C GLY A 143 3.30 5.03 4.02
N MET A 144 2.61 4.13 3.32
CA MET A 144 3.18 3.32 2.23
C MET A 144 3.61 4.19 1.06
N ALA A 145 2.85 5.27 0.73
CA ALA A 145 3.24 6.25 -0.29
C ALA A 145 4.57 6.92 0.06
N ALA A 146 4.67 7.43 1.29
CA ALA A 146 5.89 8.07 1.76
C ALA A 146 7.08 7.09 1.74
N LEU A 147 6.86 5.83 2.12
CA LEU A 147 7.91 4.82 2.07
C LEU A 147 8.35 4.50 0.64
N THR A 148 7.41 4.42 -0.31
CA THR A 148 7.73 4.27 -1.73
C THR A 148 8.55 5.45 -2.24
N ALA A 149 8.19 6.68 -1.87
CA ALA A 149 8.95 7.88 -2.21
C ALA A 149 10.40 7.83 -1.67
N ALA A 150 10.57 7.33 -0.43
CA ALA A 150 11.90 7.13 0.15
C ALA A 150 12.72 6.06 -0.61
N GLU A 151 12.10 4.92 -0.90
CA GLU A 151 12.75 3.78 -1.56
C GLU A 151 13.16 4.08 -3.01
N THR A 152 12.37 4.91 -3.72
CA THR A 152 12.65 5.29 -5.12
C THR A 152 13.51 6.55 -5.26
N ASN A 153 13.92 7.16 -4.14
CA ASN A 153 14.58 8.47 -4.13
C ASN A 153 13.78 9.55 -4.87
N PHE A 154 12.44 9.56 -4.68
CA PHE A 154 11.59 10.64 -5.16
C PHE A 154 12.06 11.98 -4.61
N ALA A 155 11.81 13.08 -5.33
CA ALA A 155 12.24 14.41 -4.91
C ALA A 155 11.91 14.68 -3.44
N ALA A 156 12.87 15.24 -2.70
CA ALA A 156 12.68 15.52 -1.26
C ALA A 156 11.56 16.54 -1.05
N PRO A 157 10.80 16.44 0.05
CA PRO A 157 9.85 17.46 0.44
C PRO A 157 10.52 18.84 0.60
N PRO A 158 9.75 19.94 0.50
CA PRO A 158 10.27 21.29 0.73
C PRO A 158 10.97 21.46 2.07
N VAL A 159 11.88 22.42 2.16
CA VAL A 159 12.60 22.77 3.40
C VAL A 159 11.61 23.00 4.54
N GLY A 160 11.85 22.39 5.68
CA GLY A 160 10.98 22.45 6.86
C GLY A 160 9.96 21.32 6.97
N ILE A 161 9.80 20.52 5.93
CA ILE A 161 8.98 19.30 5.95
C ILE A 161 9.91 18.08 6.16
N PRO A 162 9.54 17.10 6.99
CA PRO A 162 10.33 15.89 7.18
C PRO A 162 10.49 15.11 5.88
N GLY A 163 11.62 14.41 5.74
CA GLY A 163 11.84 13.50 4.61
C GLY A 163 10.86 12.32 4.61
N TRP A 164 10.67 11.73 3.45
CA TRP A 164 9.70 10.64 3.22
C TRP A 164 9.86 9.47 4.19
N LEU A 165 11.11 9.08 4.48
CA LEU A 165 11.38 8.03 5.47
C LEU A 165 10.85 8.40 6.86
N SER A 166 11.08 9.63 7.31
CA SER A 166 10.62 10.10 8.62
C SER A 166 9.10 10.10 8.72
N LEU A 167 8.40 10.45 7.64
CA LEU A 167 6.94 10.42 7.57
C LEU A 167 6.39 8.98 7.66
N ALA A 168 7.00 8.04 6.94
CA ALA A 168 6.65 6.63 7.04
C ALA A 168 6.92 6.06 8.45
N GLN A 169 8.02 6.47 9.08
CA GLN A 169 8.32 6.12 10.47
C GLN A 169 7.32 6.74 11.46
N GLY A 170 6.81 7.95 11.19
CA GLY A 170 5.73 8.58 11.96
C GLY A 170 4.49 7.70 11.97
N VAL A 171 4.02 7.25 10.80
CA VAL A 171 2.89 6.33 10.68
C VAL A 171 3.13 5.03 11.44
N PHE A 172 4.30 4.41 11.25
CA PHE A 172 4.68 3.19 11.97
C PHE A 172 4.62 3.38 13.49
N ASN A 173 5.20 4.46 14.00
CA ASN A 173 5.24 4.75 15.44
C ASN A 173 3.84 4.95 16.02
N GLU A 174 2.96 5.65 15.31
CA GLU A 174 1.58 5.83 15.74
C GLU A 174 0.80 4.51 15.74
N GLN A 175 1.01 3.66 14.75
CA GLN A 175 0.35 2.36 14.69
C GLN A 175 0.88 1.40 15.77
N THR A 176 2.17 1.42 16.11
CA THR A 176 2.69 0.64 17.23
C THR A 176 2.05 1.03 18.57
N ARG A 177 1.78 2.33 18.81
CA ARG A 177 1.10 2.82 20.02
C ARG A 177 -0.35 2.36 20.10
N ARG A 178 -1.00 2.12 18.94
CA ARG A 178 -2.39 1.65 18.84
C ARG A 178 -2.54 0.14 18.79
N TRP A 179 -1.45 -0.61 18.87
CA TRP A 179 -1.51 -2.07 18.95
C TRP A 179 -2.26 -2.51 20.21
N ASP A 180 -3.42 -3.16 20.01
CA ASP A 180 -4.35 -3.50 21.09
C ASP A 180 -4.13 -4.94 21.59
N ASN A 181 -3.37 -5.07 22.70
CA ASN A 181 -3.14 -6.36 23.34
C ASN A 181 -4.32 -6.83 24.23
N LEU A 182 -5.34 -6.00 24.45
CA LEU A 182 -6.42 -6.31 25.38
C LEU A 182 -7.53 -7.17 24.74
N THR A 183 -7.63 -7.13 23.42
CA THR A 183 -8.64 -7.89 22.66
C THR A 183 -7.98 -8.71 21.57
N CYS A 184 -8.51 -9.89 21.27
CA CYS A 184 -8.01 -10.82 20.25
C CYS A 184 -6.52 -11.18 20.37
N GLY A 185 -5.90 -11.01 21.55
CA GLY A 185 -4.47 -11.27 21.76
C GLY A 185 -3.50 -10.33 21.03
N GLY A 186 -3.97 -9.25 20.43
CA GLY A 186 -3.17 -8.31 19.66
C GLY A 186 -3.91 -7.65 18.50
N GLY A 187 -3.16 -6.99 17.61
CA GLY A 187 -3.67 -6.44 16.37
C GLY A 187 -4.18 -5.00 16.46
N LEU A 188 -4.19 -4.35 15.31
CA LEU A 188 -4.79 -3.03 15.14
C LEU A 188 -6.30 -3.15 14.92
N ARG A 189 -7.06 -2.23 15.50
CA ARG A 189 -8.47 -2.03 15.16
C ARG A 189 -8.57 -1.38 13.79
N TRP A 190 -9.70 -1.57 13.09
CA TRP A 190 -9.93 -0.83 11.86
C TRP A 190 -9.99 0.67 12.13
N GLN A 191 -10.90 1.11 13.00
CA GLN A 191 -11.08 2.52 13.34
C GLN A 191 -10.29 2.94 14.58
N LYS A 192 -9.83 4.19 14.60
CA LYS A 192 -9.03 4.76 15.69
C LYS A 192 -9.87 5.26 16.85
N PHE A 193 -11.05 5.78 16.56
CA PHE A 193 -11.90 6.42 17.54
C PHE A 193 -13.03 5.51 17.96
N PHE A 194 -13.23 5.41 19.28
CA PHE A 194 -14.28 4.59 19.91
C PHE A 194 -15.69 4.89 19.36
N SER A 195 -15.97 6.14 19.00
CA SER A 195 -17.26 6.56 18.45
C SER A 195 -17.53 6.08 17.02
N ASN A 196 -16.50 5.58 16.32
CA ASN A 196 -16.64 5.24 14.92
C ASN A 196 -17.18 3.82 14.73
N VAL A 197 -18.08 3.67 13.76
CA VAL A 197 -18.53 2.34 13.31
C VAL A 197 -17.30 1.57 12.80
N GLY A 198 -17.12 0.35 13.29
CA GLY A 198 -15.95 -0.47 12.99
C GLY A 198 -14.80 -0.38 14.01
N TYR A 199 -14.94 0.41 15.09
CA TYR A 199 -13.95 0.41 16.17
C TYR A 199 -13.75 -0.96 16.82
N ASN A 200 -14.81 -1.77 16.89
CA ASN A 200 -14.78 -3.12 17.44
C ASN A 200 -14.43 -4.20 16.40
N TYR A 201 -13.86 -3.80 15.29
CA TYR A 201 -13.43 -4.69 14.21
C TYR A 201 -11.93 -4.59 13.98
N LYS A 202 -11.25 -5.73 13.88
CA LYS A 202 -9.84 -5.84 13.50
C LYS A 202 -9.76 -6.45 12.13
N ASN A 203 -9.37 -5.64 11.14
CA ASN A 203 -9.34 -6.06 9.74
C ASN A 203 -7.94 -6.38 9.25
N THR A 204 -7.88 -7.19 8.21
CA THR A 204 -6.62 -7.61 7.61
C THR A 204 -5.91 -6.48 6.88
N ILE A 205 -6.66 -5.50 6.33
CA ILE A 205 -5.98 -4.38 5.65
C ILE A 205 -5.22 -3.48 6.62
N SER A 206 -5.77 -3.10 7.78
CA SER A 206 -5.04 -2.30 8.77
C SER A 206 -3.79 -3.03 9.26
N ASN A 207 -3.90 -4.32 9.55
CA ASN A 207 -2.80 -5.13 10.06
C ASN A 207 -1.80 -5.51 8.98
N GLY A 208 -2.26 -5.78 7.75
CA GLY A 208 -1.41 -6.08 6.60
C GLY A 208 -0.63 -4.86 6.10
N ALA A 209 -1.26 -3.68 6.08
CA ALA A 209 -0.57 -2.44 5.74
C ALA A 209 0.48 -2.05 6.81
N PHE A 210 0.18 -2.26 8.09
CA PHE A 210 1.16 -2.11 9.17
C PHE A 210 2.33 -3.10 9.01
N PHE A 211 2.04 -4.39 8.76
CA PHE A 211 3.05 -5.40 8.44
C PHE A 211 3.92 -4.99 7.25
N ASN A 212 3.30 -4.49 6.17
CA ASN A 212 3.98 -4.02 4.96
C ASN A 212 4.96 -2.87 5.27
N ILE A 213 4.49 -1.85 5.98
CA ILE A 213 5.33 -0.72 6.39
C ILE A 213 6.50 -1.19 7.27
N ALA A 214 6.23 -2.04 8.26
CA ALA A 214 7.25 -2.57 9.15
C ALA A 214 8.31 -3.38 8.39
N ALA A 215 7.88 -4.30 7.51
CA ALA A 215 8.75 -5.14 6.70
C ALA A 215 9.67 -4.31 5.77
N ARG A 216 9.09 -3.32 5.10
CA ARG A 216 9.83 -2.44 4.18
C ARG A 216 10.78 -1.51 4.94
N LEU A 217 10.36 -0.97 6.10
CA LEU A 217 11.26 -0.21 6.98
C LEU A 217 12.43 -1.06 7.48
N ALA A 218 12.20 -2.34 7.83
CA ALA A 218 13.27 -3.26 8.19
C ALA A 218 14.28 -3.42 7.05
N LEU A 219 13.80 -3.70 5.85
CA LEU A 219 14.63 -3.87 4.66
C LEU A 219 15.41 -2.59 4.32
N TYR A 220 14.74 -1.44 4.33
CA TYR A 220 15.32 -0.15 3.94
C TYR A 220 16.35 0.36 4.95
N THR A 221 16.10 0.18 6.26
CA THR A 221 16.95 0.73 7.32
C THR A 221 17.94 -0.26 7.92
N GLY A 222 17.73 -1.56 7.70
CA GLY A 222 18.48 -2.62 8.38
C GLY A 222 18.16 -2.79 9.87
N ASN A 223 17.11 -2.12 10.38
CA ASN A 223 16.80 -2.11 11.82
C ASN A 223 15.88 -3.27 12.19
N GLN A 224 16.40 -4.14 13.07
CA GLN A 224 15.71 -5.34 13.56
C GLN A 224 14.37 -5.05 14.25
N THR A 225 14.21 -3.92 14.91
CA THR A 225 12.96 -3.56 15.59
C THR A 225 11.76 -3.54 14.64
N TYR A 226 11.95 -3.07 13.39
CA TYR A 226 10.89 -3.11 12.39
C TYR A 226 10.58 -4.53 11.95
N ALA A 227 11.61 -5.38 11.79
CA ALA A 227 11.42 -6.79 11.46
C ALA A 227 10.64 -7.53 12.56
N ASP A 228 10.95 -7.28 13.83
CA ASP A 228 10.25 -7.87 14.97
C ASP A 228 8.75 -7.50 14.98
N TRP A 229 8.42 -6.26 14.65
CA TRP A 229 7.04 -5.81 14.51
C TRP A 229 6.34 -6.41 13.29
N ALA A 230 7.05 -6.57 12.17
CA ALA A 230 6.53 -7.25 11.00
C ALA A 230 6.18 -8.71 11.34
N ILE A 231 7.10 -9.46 11.95
CA ILE A 231 6.88 -10.84 12.40
C ILE A 231 5.68 -10.89 13.36
N LYS A 232 5.66 -10.04 14.38
CA LYS A 232 4.58 -9.99 15.38
C LYS A 232 3.21 -9.75 14.73
N SER A 233 3.13 -8.86 13.74
CA SER A 233 1.88 -8.57 13.04
C SER A 233 1.42 -9.74 12.18
N TYR A 234 2.34 -10.35 11.45
CA TYR A 234 2.05 -11.52 10.61
C TYR A 234 1.58 -12.72 11.44
N ASP A 235 2.34 -13.05 12.50
CA ASP A 235 2.03 -14.17 13.41
C ASP A 235 0.65 -13.98 14.05
N TRP A 236 0.29 -12.76 14.41
CA TRP A 236 -1.03 -12.47 14.95
C TRP A 236 -2.14 -12.71 13.93
N VAL A 237 -2.00 -12.26 12.69
CA VAL A 237 -2.99 -12.46 11.62
C VAL A 237 -3.15 -13.95 11.29
N GLU A 238 -2.07 -14.70 11.29
CA GLU A 238 -2.08 -16.16 11.08
C GLU A 238 -2.76 -16.86 12.27
N ALA A 239 -2.37 -16.53 13.51
CA ALA A 239 -2.92 -17.12 14.73
C ALA A 239 -4.43 -16.89 14.90
N THR A 240 -4.95 -15.77 14.41
CA THR A 240 -6.40 -15.49 14.40
C THR A 240 -7.13 -16.23 13.27
N GLY A 241 -6.42 -16.85 12.34
CA GLY A 241 -7.00 -17.53 11.16
C GLY A 241 -7.49 -16.60 10.06
N MET A 242 -7.16 -15.31 10.12
CA MET A 242 -7.47 -14.33 9.06
C MET A 242 -6.65 -14.61 7.79
N ILE A 243 -5.46 -15.22 7.94
CA ILE A 243 -4.77 -15.90 6.86
C ILE A 243 -4.87 -17.40 7.13
N SER A 244 -5.50 -18.13 6.22
CA SER A 244 -5.63 -19.59 6.33
C SER A 244 -4.36 -20.32 5.90
N GLY A 245 -4.23 -21.61 6.28
CA GLY A 245 -3.07 -22.42 5.92
C GLY A 245 -2.88 -22.62 4.40
N ASP A 246 -3.88 -22.31 3.56
CA ASP A 246 -3.80 -22.25 2.10
C ASP A 246 -3.68 -20.81 1.57
N TYR A 247 -3.23 -19.88 2.42
CA TYR A 247 -2.95 -18.47 2.14
C TYR A 247 -4.16 -17.65 1.65
N ARG A 248 -5.37 -18.02 2.05
CA ARG A 248 -6.55 -17.20 1.80
C ARG A 248 -6.65 -16.12 2.86
N VAL A 249 -6.82 -14.89 2.42
CA VAL A 249 -6.90 -13.73 3.30
C VAL A 249 -8.36 -13.32 3.44
N SER A 250 -8.90 -13.46 4.65
CA SER A 250 -10.23 -13.01 5.05
C SER A 250 -10.23 -11.52 5.39
N ASP A 251 -11.38 -10.87 5.45
CA ASP A 251 -11.47 -9.42 5.71
C ASP A 251 -11.08 -9.04 7.14
N GLY A 252 -11.56 -9.76 8.14
CA GLY A 252 -11.26 -9.47 9.54
C GLY A 252 -12.12 -10.23 10.53
N GLY A 253 -12.16 -9.78 11.80
CA GLY A 253 -12.97 -10.35 12.87
C GLY A 253 -13.35 -9.34 13.93
N HIS A 254 -14.44 -9.60 14.64
CA HIS A 254 -14.96 -8.77 15.72
C HIS A 254 -14.33 -9.10 17.06
N ILE A 255 -14.12 -8.08 17.90
CA ILE A 255 -13.54 -8.27 19.24
C ILE A 255 -14.53 -8.96 20.20
N GLU A 256 -15.82 -8.85 19.98
CA GLU A 256 -16.87 -9.45 20.77
C GLU A 256 -16.80 -10.98 20.81
N ASP A 257 -16.32 -11.60 19.75
CA ASP A 257 -16.07 -13.04 19.68
C ASP A 257 -14.57 -13.39 19.75
N ASN A 258 -13.76 -12.44 20.24
CA ASN A 258 -12.32 -12.57 20.34
C ASN A 258 -11.64 -12.88 18.99
N CYS A 259 -12.16 -12.33 17.90
CA CYS A 259 -11.72 -12.54 16.53
C CYS A 259 -11.66 -14.02 16.10
N THR A 260 -12.48 -14.88 16.72
CA THR A 260 -12.52 -16.32 16.39
C THR A 260 -13.40 -16.62 15.19
N LYS A 261 -14.28 -15.68 14.81
CA LYS A 261 -15.09 -15.76 13.60
C LYS A 261 -14.63 -14.71 12.61
N GLN A 262 -14.13 -15.16 11.46
CA GLN A 262 -13.66 -14.29 10.41
C GLN A 262 -14.81 -13.94 9.46
N ASP A 263 -14.86 -12.68 9.03
CA ASP A 263 -15.53 -12.29 7.80
C ASP A 263 -14.73 -12.84 6.61
N THR A 264 -15.28 -13.83 5.92
CA THR A 264 -14.59 -14.54 4.84
C THR A 264 -14.62 -13.79 3.50
N THR A 265 -15.13 -12.57 3.47
CA THR A 265 -15.01 -11.68 2.30
C THR A 265 -13.53 -11.53 1.93
N ARG A 266 -13.24 -11.52 0.63
CA ARG A 266 -11.86 -11.46 0.13
C ARG A 266 -11.69 -10.26 -0.79
N TRP A 267 -10.68 -9.48 -0.46
CA TRP A 267 -10.28 -8.32 -1.24
C TRP A 267 -8.87 -8.55 -1.76
N THR A 268 -8.65 -8.22 -3.03
CA THR A 268 -7.32 -8.39 -3.67
C THR A 268 -6.24 -7.57 -2.98
N TYR A 269 -6.57 -6.38 -2.49
CA TYR A 269 -5.62 -5.51 -1.79
C TYR A 269 -5.10 -6.13 -0.48
N ASN A 270 -5.93 -6.89 0.25
CA ASN A 270 -5.50 -7.59 1.46
C ASN A 270 -4.36 -8.56 1.15
N ALA A 271 -4.54 -9.41 0.14
CA ALA A 271 -3.49 -10.34 -0.28
C ALA A 271 -2.24 -9.60 -0.81
N GLY A 272 -2.44 -8.52 -1.56
CA GLY A 272 -1.36 -7.72 -2.14
C GLY A 272 -0.43 -7.10 -1.11
N VAL A 273 -0.98 -6.47 -0.05
CA VAL A 273 -0.15 -5.84 1.00
C VAL A 273 0.66 -6.87 1.79
N PHE A 274 0.08 -8.06 2.07
CA PHE A 274 0.82 -9.15 2.72
C PHE A 274 1.90 -9.72 1.83
N MET A 275 1.62 -9.97 0.56
CA MET A 275 2.59 -10.51 -0.39
C MET A 275 3.83 -9.59 -0.51
N MET A 276 3.62 -8.28 -0.58
CA MET A 276 4.72 -7.33 -0.64
C MET A 276 5.52 -7.27 0.66
N GLY A 277 4.85 -7.22 1.81
CA GLY A 277 5.53 -7.25 3.09
C GLY A 277 6.35 -8.53 3.26
N ALA A 278 5.82 -9.69 2.84
CA ALA A 278 6.54 -10.95 2.85
C ALA A 278 7.77 -10.94 1.93
N ALA A 279 7.67 -10.36 0.73
CA ALA A 279 8.81 -10.18 -0.17
C ALA A 279 9.90 -9.29 0.45
N ALA A 280 9.50 -8.19 1.12
CA ALA A 280 10.44 -7.34 1.84
C ALA A 280 11.15 -8.08 2.99
N MET A 281 10.41 -8.87 3.78
CA MET A 281 10.99 -9.68 4.86
C MET A 281 11.93 -10.77 4.31
N TYR A 282 11.56 -11.42 3.22
CA TYR A 282 12.44 -12.41 2.55
C TYR A 282 13.78 -11.77 2.17
N ASN A 283 13.75 -10.58 1.55
CA ASN A 283 14.96 -9.87 1.17
C ASN A 283 15.77 -9.41 2.38
N PHE A 284 15.12 -8.92 3.44
CA PHE A 284 15.79 -8.54 4.70
C PHE A 284 16.55 -9.72 5.32
N VAL A 285 15.91 -10.89 5.46
CA VAL A 285 16.54 -12.09 6.02
C VAL A 285 17.68 -12.58 5.12
N SER A 286 17.50 -12.55 3.81
CA SER A 286 18.52 -12.97 2.85
C SER A 286 19.78 -12.09 2.95
N LEU A 287 19.63 -10.78 3.14
CA LEU A 287 20.75 -9.87 3.38
C LEU A 287 21.49 -10.16 4.68
N LEU A 288 20.77 -10.52 5.75
CA LEU A 288 21.38 -10.88 7.03
C LEU A 288 22.24 -12.16 6.90
N ILE A 289 21.71 -13.18 6.22
CA ILE A 289 22.42 -14.45 6.00
C ILE A 289 23.69 -14.21 5.17
N PHE A 290 23.60 -13.41 4.09
CA PHE A 290 24.73 -13.09 3.23
C PHE A 290 25.83 -12.36 4.02
N ASN A 291 25.50 -11.38 4.83
CA ASN A 291 26.43 -10.62 5.64
C ASN A 291 27.06 -11.45 6.77
N CYS A 292 26.35 -12.45 7.33
CA CYS A 292 26.89 -13.36 8.32
C CYS A 292 27.90 -14.37 7.71
N GLY A 293 27.70 -14.76 6.44
CA GLY A 293 28.58 -15.70 5.76
C GLY A 293 29.92 -15.10 5.26
N GLN A 294 30.08 -13.78 5.34
CA GLN A 294 31.31 -13.09 4.96
C GLN A 294 32.22 -12.71 6.15
N ARG A 295 31.84 -13.06 7.37
CA ARG A 295 32.68 -12.89 8.59
C ARG A 295 33.27 -14.23 9.01
#